data_2be6f8eca1f7b99b5e463ecbeea5d8af
#
_entry.id   2be6f8eca1f7b99b5e463ecbeea5d8af
#
_cell.length_a   1.000
_cell.length_b   1.000
_cell.length_c   1.000
_cell.angle_alpha   90.00
_cell.angle_beta   90.00
_cell.angle_gamma   90.00
#
_symmetry.space_group_name_H-M   'P 1'
#
loop_
_entity.id
_entity.type
_entity.pdbx_description
1 polymer ?
#
loop_
_entity_poly.entity_id
_entity_poly.type
_entity_poly.pdbx_seq_one_letter_code
_entity_poly.pdbx_strand_id
1 'polypeptide(L)'
;MRNCANLGLRLGEVESIAVSHGHWDHMAALPQAVEAIVKEGGRVTVHVNPGMFNERAVRLKSGKVVPVADVPSPAALEKLGARVVNRPDAQLLLDGHFYYSGEIPRVTSFEKGRVDHLSRKSPDAPWEPDPLLMDERMLVVHVRDLGLIVFSACSHAGIVNVCIHTRNLFPDIPIYCVMGGLHLGGVMERIIPDTVEGLRPFRINHIITGHCTGWRALHALADAFGDAVSQSAVGTKYTFDADHHLSL
;
A
#
# COMPACT_ATOMS: atom_id res chain seq x y z
N MET A 1 -0.65 -9.63 -14.95
CA MET A 1 -1.48 -10.73 -15.51
C MET A 1 -0.68 -12.02 -15.71
N ARG A 2 0.55 -12.01 -16.31
CA ARG A 2 1.36 -13.24 -16.52
C ARG A 2 1.56 -14.05 -15.23
N ASN A 3 1.89 -13.41 -14.11
CA ASN A 3 2.09 -14.10 -12.83
C ASN A 3 0.79 -14.72 -12.30
N CYS A 4 -0.36 -14.03 -12.45
CA CYS A 4 -1.66 -14.60 -12.08
C CYS A 4 -1.95 -15.90 -12.85
N ALA A 5 -1.71 -15.88 -14.17
CA ALA A 5 -1.89 -17.06 -15.01
C ALA A 5 -0.93 -18.20 -14.63
N ASN A 6 0.35 -17.89 -14.39
CA ASN A 6 1.36 -18.88 -13.99
C ASN A 6 1.05 -19.53 -12.62
N LEU A 7 0.41 -18.78 -11.73
CA LEU A 7 0.01 -19.24 -10.40
C LEU A 7 -1.38 -19.89 -10.39
N GLY A 8 -2.07 -19.96 -11.53
CA GLY A 8 -3.40 -20.54 -11.65
C GLY A 8 -4.48 -19.79 -10.85
N LEU A 9 -4.33 -18.47 -10.66
CA LEU A 9 -5.31 -17.67 -9.93
C LEU A 9 -6.59 -17.48 -10.77
N ARG A 10 -7.72 -17.76 -10.16
CA ARG A 10 -9.06 -17.57 -10.77
C ARG A 10 -9.50 -16.13 -10.56
N LEU A 11 -9.30 -15.28 -11.55
CA LEU A 11 -9.58 -13.87 -11.44
C LEU A 11 -11.07 -13.54 -11.40
N GLY A 12 -11.91 -14.37 -12.00
CA GLY A 12 -13.37 -14.23 -11.94
C GLY A 12 -13.97 -14.27 -10.52
N GLU A 13 -13.21 -14.74 -9.53
CA GLU A 13 -13.61 -14.76 -8.13
C GLU A 13 -13.21 -13.48 -7.36
N VAL A 14 -12.50 -12.54 -7.99
CA VAL A 14 -12.11 -11.27 -7.36
C VAL A 14 -13.31 -10.31 -7.35
N GLU A 15 -13.83 -10.04 -6.16
CA GLU A 15 -14.98 -9.14 -5.95
C GLU A 15 -14.56 -7.70 -5.69
N SER A 16 -13.34 -7.49 -5.17
CA SER A 16 -12.89 -6.18 -4.71
C SER A 16 -11.39 -5.97 -4.96
N ILE A 17 -11.04 -4.79 -5.43
CA ILE A 17 -9.67 -4.29 -5.54
C ILE A 17 -9.57 -3.02 -4.72
N ALA A 18 -8.73 -3.02 -3.68
CA ALA A 18 -8.40 -1.84 -2.89
C ALA A 18 -7.05 -1.28 -3.35
N VAL A 19 -7.04 -0.05 -3.87
CA VAL A 19 -5.82 0.59 -4.38
C VAL A 19 -5.17 1.40 -3.26
N SER A 20 -3.90 1.18 -3.01
CA SER A 20 -3.18 1.85 -1.92
C SER A 20 -2.94 3.34 -2.17
N HIS A 21 -2.49 3.72 -3.36
CA HIS A 21 -2.19 5.10 -3.75
C HIS A 21 -2.05 5.24 -5.28
N GLY A 22 -2.03 6.47 -5.77
CA GLY A 22 -2.07 6.81 -7.18
C GLY A 22 -0.73 6.79 -7.91
N HIS A 23 0.22 5.92 -7.57
CA HIS A 23 1.42 5.73 -8.36
C HIS A 23 1.18 4.75 -9.51
N TRP A 24 1.87 5.00 -10.63
CA TRP A 24 1.75 4.23 -11.84
C TRP A 24 1.99 2.73 -11.64
N ASP A 25 3.01 2.35 -10.90
CA ASP A 25 3.37 0.95 -10.65
C ASP A 25 2.34 0.17 -9.82
N HIS A 26 1.39 0.88 -9.17
CA HIS A 26 0.26 0.30 -8.45
C HIS A 26 -1.06 0.32 -9.25
N MET A 27 -1.19 1.20 -10.23
CA MET A 27 -2.45 1.39 -10.95
C MET A 27 -2.40 0.96 -12.43
N ALA A 28 -1.22 0.90 -13.06
CA ALA A 28 -1.11 0.64 -14.50
C ALA A 28 -1.68 -0.71 -14.96
N ALA A 29 -1.72 -1.71 -14.08
CA ALA A 29 -2.27 -3.02 -14.40
C ALA A 29 -3.78 -3.16 -14.14
N LEU A 30 -4.44 -2.13 -13.56
CA LEU A 30 -5.87 -2.18 -13.25
C LEU A 30 -6.75 -2.47 -14.48
N PRO A 31 -6.55 -1.81 -15.65
CA PRO A 31 -7.35 -2.12 -16.83
C PRO A 31 -7.30 -3.60 -17.21
N GLN A 32 -6.11 -4.17 -17.29
CA GLN A 32 -5.93 -5.59 -17.64
C GLN A 32 -6.50 -6.52 -16.56
N ALA A 33 -6.43 -6.13 -15.28
CA ALA A 33 -7.02 -6.90 -14.19
C ALA A 33 -8.56 -6.90 -14.29
N VAL A 34 -9.16 -5.74 -14.48
CA VAL A 34 -10.62 -5.60 -14.64
C VAL A 34 -11.10 -6.40 -15.86
N GLU A 35 -10.46 -6.25 -17.03
CA GLU A 35 -10.80 -7.00 -18.24
C GLU A 35 -10.74 -8.52 -18.01
N ALA A 36 -9.71 -9.00 -17.31
CA ALA A 36 -9.55 -10.42 -17.03
C ALA A 36 -10.65 -10.94 -16.10
N ILE A 37 -10.97 -10.19 -15.02
CA ILE A 37 -12.04 -10.54 -14.09
C ILE A 37 -13.39 -10.62 -14.81
N VAL A 38 -13.72 -9.60 -15.60
CA VAL A 38 -14.98 -9.54 -16.34
C VAL A 38 -15.06 -10.65 -17.41
N LYS A 39 -13.96 -10.93 -18.10
CA LYS A 39 -13.86 -12.02 -19.08
C LYS A 39 -14.13 -13.40 -18.48
N GLU A 40 -13.73 -13.61 -17.22
CA GLU A 40 -14.01 -14.83 -16.45
C GLU A 40 -15.41 -14.84 -15.82
N GLY A 41 -16.26 -13.84 -16.11
CA GLY A 41 -17.63 -13.74 -15.61
C GLY A 41 -17.76 -13.08 -14.23
N GLY A 42 -16.66 -12.56 -13.67
CA GLY A 42 -16.65 -11.86 -12.39
C GLY A 42 -17.22 -10.43 -12.47
N ARG A 43 -17.51 -9.89 -11.31
CA ARG A 43 -17.89 -8.47 -11.11
C ARG A 43 -16.97 -7.89 -10.04
N VAL A 44 -16.30 -6.78 -10.35
CA VAL A 44 -15.31 -6.19 -9.45
C VAL A 44 -15.66 -4.76 -9.06
N THR A 45 -15.51 -4.46 -7.78
CA THR A 45 -15.51 -3.09 -7.26
C THR A 45 -14.08 -2.64 -7.05
N VAL A 46 -13.69 -1.51 -7.64
CA VAL A 46 -12.37 -0.88 -7.46
C VAL A 46 -12.51 0.28 -6.48
N HIS A 47 -11.87 0.18 -5.33
CA HIS A 47 -11.88 1.20 -4.27
C HIS A 47 -10.66 2.09 -4.42
N VAL A 48 -10.91 3.37 -4.58
CA VAL A 48 -9.91 4.43 -4.79
C VAL A 48 -10.31 5.70 -4.02
N ASN A 49 -9.45 6.69 -4.01
CA ASN A 49 -9.79 8.03 -3.51
C ASN A 49 -9.40 9.12 -4.52
N PRO A 50 -9.98 10.32 -4.42
CA PRO A 50 -9.81 11.39 -5.41
C PRO A 50 -8.35 11.80 -5.65
N GLY A 51 -7.51 11.80 -4.62
CA GLY A 51 -6.10 12.17 -4.72
C GLY A 51 -5.25 11.23 -5.60
N MET A 52 -5.73 10.01 -5.83
CA MET A 52 -5.02 9.01 -6.65
C MET A 52 -4.94 9.39 -8.14
N PHE A 53 -5.81 10.27 -8.61
CA PHE A 53 -5.91 10.65 -10.03
C PHE A 53 -5.23 11.97 -10.36
N ASN A 54 -4.52 12.58 -9.42
CA ASN A 54 -3.66 13.73 -9.70
C ASN A 54 -2.52 13.30 -10.63
N GLU A 55 -2.20 14.13 -11.63
CA GLU A 55 -0.97 13.96 -12.39
C GLU A 55 0.24 14.17 -11.48
N ARG A 56 1.29 13.38 -11.69
CA ARG A 56 2.47 13.38 -10.82
C ARG A 56 3.74 13.64 -11.60
N ALA A 57 4.71 14.24 -10.94
CA ALA A 57 6.04 14.48 -11.49
C ALA A 57 7.10 14.38 -10.40
N VAL A 58 8.35 14.25 -10.85
CA VAL A 58 9.53 14.32 -9.97
C VAL A 58 10.37 15.52 -10.38
N ARG A 59 10.81 16.32 -9.41
CA ARG A 59 11.77 17.41 -9.61
C ARG A 59 13.18 16.88 -9.47
N LEU A 60 13.93 16.87 -10.55
CA LEU A 60 15.34 16.47 -10.53
C LEU A 60 16.22 17.51 -9.81
N LYS A 61 17.42 17.12 -9.40
CA LYS A 61 18.42 18.03 -8.81
C LYS A 61 18.76 19.23 -9.69
N SER A 62 18.64 19.09 -11.02
CA SER A 62 18.78 20.18 -11.99
C SER A 62 17.63 21.21 -11.98
N GLY A 63 16.57 20.98 -11.21
CA GLY A 63 15.35 21.79 -11.21
C GLY A 63 14.34 21.36 -12.29
N LYS A 64 14.74 20.50 -13.25
CA LYS A 64 13.84 19.98 -14.30
C LYS A 64 12.72 19.15 -13.67
N VAL A 65 11.47 19.45 -14.06
CA VAL A 65 10.28 18.66 -13.71
C VAL A 65 10.08 17.58 -14.77
N VAL A 66 9.99 16.33 -14.34
CA VAL A 66 9.77 15.16 -15.22
C VAL A 66 8.45 14.52 -14.80
N PRO A 67 7.39 14.59 -15.64
CA PRO A 67 6.16 13.87 -15.40
C PRO A 67 6.39 12.37 -15.32
N VAL A 68 5.68 11.70 -14.43
CA VAL A 68 5.58 10.22 -14.40
C VAL A 68 4.40 9.77 -15.24
N ALA A 69 4.32 8.49 -15.55
CA ALA A 69 3.24 7.93 -16.35
C ALA A 69 1.88 8.12 -15.66
N ASP A 70 0.86 8.41 -16.46
CA ASP A 70 -0.51 8.59 -16.00
C ASP A 70 -1.12 7.28 -15.49
N VAL A 71 -2.09 7.43 -14.61
CA VAL A 71 -2.90 6.32 -14.08
C VAL A 71 -4.24 6.24 -14.81
N PRO A 72 -4.85 5.04 -14.93
CA PRO A 72 -6.15 4.89 -15.56
C PRO A 72 -7.24 5.66 -14.80
N SER A 73 -8.06 6.43 -15.51
CA SER A 73 -9.15 7.19 -14.89
C SER A 73 -10.29 6.29 -14.40
N PRO A 74 -11.12 6.74 -13.45
CA PRO A 74 -12.33 6.01 -13.04
C PRO A 74 -13.21 5.62 -14.22
N ALA A 75 -13.48 6.57 -15.12
CA ALA A 75 -14.30 6.33 -16.31
C ALA A 75 -13.70 5.27 -17.25
N ALA A 76 -12.37 5.17 -17.34
CA ALA A 76 -11.72 4.13 -18.12
C ALA A 76 -11.95 2.73 -17.52
N LEU A 77 -11.89 2.61 -16.18
CA LEU A 77 -12.15 1.35 -15.48
C LEU A 77 -13.63 0.94 -15.55
N GLU A 78 -14.55 1.92 -15.46
CA GLU A 78 -15.99 1.68 -15.59
C GLU A 78 -16.38 1.19 -17.00
N LYS A 79 -15.76 1.72 -18.05
CA LYS A 79 -15.94 1.23 -19.42
C LYS A 79 -15.53 -0.24 -19.60
N LEU A 80 -14.63 -0.74 -18.76
CA LEU A 80 -14.20 -2.14 -18.76
C LEU A 80 -15.08 -3.04 -17.89
N GLY A 81 -16.10 -2.47 -17.24
CA GLY A 81 -17.08 -3.21 -16.44
C GLY A 81 -16.82 -3.19 -14.93
N ALA A 82 -15.85 -2.43 -14.43
CA ALA A 82 -15.68 -2.25 -13.00
C ALA A 82 -16.73 -1.29 -12.43
N ARG A 83 -17.12 -1.51 -11.17
CA ARG A 83 -17.75 -0.48 -10.34
C ARG A 83 -16.64 0.30 -9.63
N VAL A 84 -16.52 1.60 -9.83
CA VAL A 84 -15.53 2.42 -9.13
C VAL A 84 -16.15 3.13 -7.94
N VAL A 85 -15.57 2.91 -6.75
CA VAL A 85 -15.95 3.60 -5.50
C VAL A 85 -14.82 4.58 -5.18
N ASN A 86 -15.04 5.84 -5.54
CA ASN A 86 -14.05 6.93 -5.36
C ASN A 86 -14.43 7.78 -4.15
N ARG A 87 -13.86 7.49 -2.96
CA ARG A 87 -14.18 8.15 -1.69
C ARG A 87 -12.93 8.44 -0.87
N PRO A 88 -12.86 9.60 -0.18
CA PRO A 88 -11.76 9.94 0.72
C PRO A 88 -11.82 9.17 2.05
N ASP A 89 -13.01 8.80 2.49
CA ASP A 89 -13.27 8.24 3.82
C ASP A 89 -12.92 6.75 3.89
N ALA A 90 -12.75 6.26 5.10
CA ALA A 90 -12.56 4.85 5.38
C ALA A 90 -13.78 4.01 4.96
N GLN A 91 -13.55 2.77 4.59
CA GLN A 91 -14.57 1.84 4.12
C GLN A 91 -14.36 0.46 4.73
N LEU A 92 -15.47 -0.22 5.02
CA LEU A 92 -15.46 -1.66 5.29
C LEU A 92 -15.75 -2.40 3.98
N LEU A 93 -14.91 -3.37 3.65
CA LEU A 93 -14.99 -4.16 2.42
C LEU A 93 -15.30 -5.61 2.76
N LEU A 94 -15.93 -6.32 1.81
CA LEU A 94 -16.21 -7.76 1.89
C LEU A 94 -16.91 -8.11 3.22
N ASP A 95 -18.14 -7.61 3.38
CA ASP A 95 -19.00 -7.82 4.57
C ASP A 95 -18.34 -7.39 5.89
N GLY A 96 -17.45 -6.41 5.83
CA GLY A 96 -16.77 -5.84 7.00
C GLY A 96 -15.52 -6.57 7.45
N HIS A 97 -15.08 -7.57 6.71
CA HIS A 97 -13.86 -8.31 7.04
C HIS A 97 -12.57 -7.51 6.85
N PHE A 98 -12.58 -6.51 5.94
CA PHE A 98 -11.42 -5.67 5.68
C PHE A 98 -11.75 -4.20 5.95
N TYR A 99 -10.88 -3.53 6.69
CA TYR A 99 -10.91 -2.08 6.87
C TYR A 99 -9.94 -1.44 5.89
N TYR A 100 -10.48 -0.72 4.90
CA TYR A 100 -9.71 0.13 4.00
C TYR A 100 -9.71 1.55 4.57
N SER A 101 -8.55 2.09 4.88
CA SER A 101 -8.43 3.31 5.68
C SER A 101 -8.87 4.57 4.90
N GLY A 102 -9.23 5.60 5.67
CA GLY A 102 -9.16 6.98 5.23
C GLY A 102 -7.71 7.47 5.13
N GLU A 103 -7.53 8.78 5.22
CA GLU A 103 -6.22 9.41 5.24
C GLU A 103 -5.41 8.94 6.46
N ILE A 104 -4.15 8.60 6.25
CA ILE A 104 -3.22 8.22 7.32
C ILE A 104 -2.53 9.49 7.84
N PRO A 105 -2.67 9.86 9.13
CA PRO A 105 -2.02 11.04 9.69
C PRO A 105 -0.49 10.93 9.68
N ARG A 106 0.20 12.03 9.35
CA ARG A 106 1.68 12.14 9.34
C ARG A 106 2.15 12.77 10.66
N VAL A 107 2.28 11.95 11.71
CA VAL A 107 2.55 12.43 13.08
C VAL A 107 4.01 12.29 13.51
N THR A 108 4.80 11.40 12.90
CA THR A 108 6.23 11.25 13.21
C THR A 108 7.05 12.44 12.72
N SER A 109 8.17 12.71 13.40
CA SER A 109 9.08 13.81 13.05
C SER A 109 9.97 13.52 11.84
N PHE A 110 10.15 12.24 11.47
CA PHE A 110 11.11 11.79 10.46
C PHE A 110 10.47 11.27 9.16
N GLU A 111 9.22 10.76 9.19
CA GLU A 111 8.50 10.30 7.99
C GLU A 111 7.86 11.48 7.26
N LYS A 112 8.68 12.33 6.65
CA LYS A 112 8.26 13.56 5.95
C LYS A 112 8.10 13.41 4.44
N GLY A 113 8.09 12.16 3.95
CA GLY A 113 7.95 11.86 2.53
C GLY A 113 9.11 12.35 1.67
N ARG A 114 8.84 12.63 0.40
CA ARG A 114 9.85 13.00 -0.59
C ARG A 114 9.63 14.41 -1.14
N VAL A 115 10.54 15.31 -0.87
CA VAL A 115 10.48 16.73 -1.28
C VAL A 115 10.55 16.97 -2.78
N ASP A 116 10.98 15.98 -3.55
CA ASP A 116 11.07 16.02 -5.01
C ASP A 116 9.77 15.59 -5.72
N HIS A 117 8.76 15.11 -4.98
CA HIS A 117 7.45 14.78 -5.53
C HIS A 117 6.60 16.03 -5.76
N LEU A 118 5.96 16.05 -6.91
CA LEU A 118 5.03 17.09 -7.33
C LEU A 118 3.73 16.46 -7.81
N SER A 119 2.62 17.16 -7.64
CA SER A 119 1.34 16.79 -8.24
C SER A 119 0.63 17.99 -8.84
N ARG A 120 -0.36 17.74 -9.70
CA ARG A 120 -1.31 18.71 -10.20
C ARG A 120 -2.66 18.06 -10.50
N LYS A 121 -3.73 18.82 -10.39
CA LYS A 121 -5.10 18.31 -10.55
C LYS A 121 -5.57 18.18 -12.00
N SER A 122 -4.90 18.88 -12.91
CA SER A 122 -5.21 18.84 -14.35
C SER A 122 -3.98 19.26 -15.16
N PRO A 123 -3.93 18.98 -16.48
CA PRO A 123 -2.84 19.39 -17.37
C PRO A 123 -2.54 20.88 -17.38
N ASP A 124 -3.56 21.72 -17.15
CA ASP A 124 -3.44 23.18 -17.16
C ASP A 124 -3.08 23.77 -15.77
N ALA A 125 -3.10 22.94 -14.72
CA ALA A 125 -2.75 23.39 -13.38
C ALA A 125 -1.23 23.41 -13.19
N PRO A 126 -0.69 24.33 -12.35
CA PRO A 126 0.72 24.33 -12.01
C PRO A 126 1.12 23.09 -11.23
N TRP A 127 2.39 22.68 -11.35
CA TRP A 127 2.97 21.66 -10.50
C TRP A 127 3.17 22.20 -9.08
N GLU A 128 2.57 21.52 -8.10
CA GLU A 128 2.68 21.86 -6.68
C GLU A 128 3.47 20.79 -5.92
N PRO A 129 4.19 21.14 -4.84
CA PRO A 129 4.84 20.17 -3.99
C PRO A 129 3.83 19.17 -3.38
N ASP A 130 4.12 17.88 -3.50
CA ASP A 130 3.30 16.79 -2.94
C ASP A 130 4.18 15.76 -2.21
N PRO A 131 4.97 16.19 -1.20
CA PRO A 131 5.94 15.32 -0.54
C PRO A 131 5.29 14.19 0.25
N LEU A 132 4.06 14.36 0.73
CA LEU A 132 3.43 13.46 1.69
C LEU A 132 2.52 12.41 1.06
N LEU A 133 2.16 12.52 -0.22
CA LEU A 133 1.23 11.60 -0.89
C LEU A 133 0.02 11.26 0.00
N MET A 134 -0.81 12.28 0.28
CA MET A 134 -1.94 12.15 1.21
C MET A 134 -3.04 11.18 0.72
N ASP A 135 -2.95 10.71 -0.52
CA ASP A 135 -3.84 9.70 -1.10
C ASP A 135 -3.51 8.26 -0.69
N GLU A 136 -2.39 8.01 -0.01
CA GLU A 136 -2.07 6.65 0.43
C GLU A 136 -3.06 6.11 1.47
N ARG A 137 -3.41 4.84 1.31
CA ARG A 137 -4.32 4.08 2.18
C ARG A 137 -3.69 2.76 2.58
N MET A 138 -4.06 2.26 3.75
CA MET A 138 -3.73 0.93 4.22
C MET A 138 -4.98 0.04 4.23
N LEU A 139 -4.76 -1.27 4.19
CA LEU A 139 -5.80 -2.26 4.39
C LEU A 139 -5.49 -3.04 5.67
N VAL A 140 -6.51 -3.26 6.51
CA VAL A 140 -6.36 -3.99 7.77
C VAL A 140 -7.39 -5.11 7.83
N VAL A 141 -6.97 -6.27 8.29
CA VAL A 141 -7.84 -7.40 8.63
C VAL A 141 -7.57 -7.86 10.06
N HIS A 142 -8.63 -8.13 10.81
CA HIS A 142 -8.51 -8.74 12.13
C HIS A 142 -8.67 -10.25 12.02
N VAL A 143 -7.63 -10.97 12.37
CA VAL A 143 -7.66 -12.43 12.50
C VAL A 143 -7.92 -12.76 13.96
N ARG A 144 -9.01 -13.48 14.22
CA ARG A 144 -9.44 -13.83 15.58
C ARG A 144 -8.32 -14.55 16.33
N ASP A 145 -8.13 -14.23 17.61
CA ASP A 145 -7.15 -14.79 18.53
C ASP A 145 -5.67 -14.56 18.12
N LEU A 146 -5.42 -13.88 17.01
CA LEU A 146 -4.09 -13.56 16.50
C LEU A 146 -3.77 -12.07 16.59
N GLY A 147 -4.61 -11.22 15.98
CA GLY A 147 -4.42 -9.78 15.93
C GLY A 147 -4.66 -9.19 14.54
N LEU A 148 -4.10 -8.00 14.31
CA LEU A 148 -4.26 -7.26 13.07
C LEU A 148 -3.16 -7.62 12.06
N ILE A 149 -3.57 -7.90 10.83
CA ILE A 149 -2.67 -7.95 9.68
C ILE A 149 -2.85 -6.63 8.92
N VAL A 150 -1.77 -5.86 8.79
CA VAL A 150 -1.76 -4.53 8.18
C VAL A 150 -1.03 -4.59 6.85
N PHE A 151 -1.73 -4.24 5.77
CA PHE A 151 -1.15 -4.13 4.44
C PHE A 151 -0.88 -2.67 4.10
N SER A 152 0.38 -2.35 3.82
CA SER A 152 0.82 -1.04 3.37
C SER A 152 1.69 -1.21 2.13
N ALA A 153 1.16 -0.88 0.94
CA ALA A 153 1.82 -1.29 -0.31
C ALA A 153 3.18 -0.61 -0.53
N CYS A 154 3.29 0.68 -0.21
CA CYS A 154 4.55 1.44 -0.29
C CYS A 154 4.95 2.14 1.00
N SER A 155 4.00 2.44 1.88
CA SER A 155 4.24 3.23 3.11
C SER A 155 4.84 4.62 2.84
N HIS A 156 4.29 5.34 1.85
CA HIS A 156 4.63 6.77 1.66
C HIS A 156 4.21 7.62 2.85
N ALA A 157 3.17 7.17 3.57
CA ALA A 157 2.79 7.75 4.86
C ALA A 157 3.88 7.60 5.93
N GLY A 158 4.79 6.66 5.74
CA GLY A 158 5.68 6.14 6.74
C GLY A 158 5.07 4.95 7.48
N ILE A 159 5.82 3.84 7.58
CA ILE A 159 5.30 2.63 8.22
C ILE A 159 5.03 2.81 9.72
N VAL A 160 5.77 3.68 10.40
CA VAL A 160 5.53 4.01 11.81
C VAL A 160 4.24 4.81 11.95
N ASN A 161 3.97 5.77 11.05
CA ASN A 161 2.68 6.47 10.99
C ASN A 161 1.52 5.52 10.71
N VAL A 162 1.70 4.53 9.81
CA VAL A 162 0.72 3.46 9.55
C VAL A 162 0.41 2.68 10.82
N CYS A 163 1.45 2.24 11.55
CA CYS A 163 1.29 1.49 12.81
C CYS A 163 0.63 2.34 13.92
N ILE A 164 1.01 3.62 14.05
CA ILE A 164 0.37 4.55 15.00
C ILE A 164 -1.12 4.70 14.67
N HIS A 165 -1.44 4.93 13.40
CA HIS A 165 -2.83 5.08 12.96
C HIS A 165 -3.64 3.80 13.20
N THR A 166 -3.08 2.63 12.87
CA THR A 166 -3.71 1.33 13.14
C THR A 166 -4.01 1.15 14.63
N ARG A 167 -3.04 1.41 15.50
CA ARG A 167 -3.22 1.30 16.96
C ARG A 167 -4.26 2.29 17.51
N ASN A 168 -4.34 3.50 16.94
CA ASN A 168 -5.35 4.47 17.34
C ASN A 168 -6.77 4.06 16.92
N LEU A 169 -6.91 3.38 15.79
CA LEU A 169 -8.19 2.85 15.33
C LEU A 169 -8.63 1.58 16.08
N PHE A 170 -7.67 0.76 16.48
CA PHE A 170 -7.90 -0.55 17.12
C PHE A 170 -7.03 -0.70 18.36
N PRO A 171 -7.30 0.09 19.45
CA PRO A 171 -6.38 0.20 20.59
C PRO A 171 -6.20 -1.11 21.37
N ASP A 172 -7.20 -1.97 21.36
CA ASP A 172 -7.23 -3.21 22.15
C ASP A 172 -6.73 -4.44 21.38
N ILE A 173 -6.38 -4.28 20.09
CA ILE A 173 -5.98 -5.39 19.24
C ILE A 173 -4.51 -5.20 18.80
N PRO A 174 -3.62 -6.16 19.10
CA PRO A 174 -2.21 -6.04 18.73
C PRO A 174 -2.03 -6.10 17.21
N ILE A 175 -1.03 -5.38 16.69
CA ILE A 175 -0.58 -5.53 15.31
C ILE A 175 0.28 -6.80 15.26
N TYR A 176 -0.26 -7.86 14.68
CA TYR A 176 0.43 -9.12 14.54
C TYR A 176 1.41 -9.14 13.36
N CYS A 177 0.97 -8.62 12.22
CA CYS A 177 1.78 -8.58 11.02
C CYS A 177 1.67 -7.25 10.29
N VAL A 178 2.79 -6.79 9.75
CA VAL A 178 2.84 -5.72 8.74
C VAL A 178 3.37 -6.31 7.45
N MET A 179 2.66 -6.10 6.34
CA MET A 179 3.03 -6.62 5.03
C MET A 179 3.05 -5.55 3.95
N GLY A 180 4.11 -5.53 3.13
CA GLY A 180 4.20 -4.71 1.93
C GLY A 180 5.53 -3.99 1.76
N GLY A 181 5.51 -2.85 1.05
CA GLY A 181 6.67 -1.99 0.85
C GLY A 181 6.80 -0.94 1.95
N LEU A 182 8.02 -0.62 2.35
CA LEU A 182 8.28 0.36 3.42
C LEU A 182 8.91 1.66 2.92
N HIS A 183 9.08 1.79 1.61
CA HIS A 183 9.64 2.96 0.91
C HIS A 183 10.94 3.51 1.54
N LEU A 184 11.84 2.61 1.96
CA LEU A 184 13.08 2.95 2.65
C LEU A 184 14.32 2.92 1.75
N GLY A 185 14.15 2.69 0.43
CA GLY A 185 15.25 2.68 -0.53
C GLY A 185 15.72 4.06 -0.98
N GLY A 186 16.94 4.15 -1.49
CA GLY A 186 17.49 5.36 -2.08
C GLY A 186 17.63 6.51 -1.09
N VAL A 187 17.04 7.67 -1.38
CA VAL A 187 17.12 8.86 -0.52
C VAL A 187 16.45 8.67 0.85
N MET A 188 15.59 7.68 0.98
CA MET A 188 14.90 7.38 2.23
C MET A 188 15.74 6.50 3.17
N GLU A 189 16.87 5.94 2.75
CA GLU A 189 17.76 5.13 3.60
C GLU A 189 18.19 5.88 4.87
N ARG A 190 18.22 7.21 4.84
CA ARG A 190 18.56 8.06 5.98
C ARG A 190 17.65 7.90 7.20
N ILE A 191 16.39 7.48 7.00
CA ILE A 191 15.42 7.31 8.09
C ILE A 191 15.31 5.85 8.57
N ILE A 192 16.11 4.93 8.05
CA ILE A 192 16.09 3.52 8.47
C ILE A 192 16.26 3.37 9.98
N PRO A 193 17.26 4.03 10.63
CA PRO A 193 17.42 3.89 12.08
C PRO A 193 16.19 4.35 12.86
N ASP A 194 15.63 5.51 12.53
CA ASP A 194 14.43 6.06 13.19
C ASP A 194 13.22 5.16 12.96
N THR A 195 13.09 4.57 11.76
CA THR A 195 12.02 3.63 11.44
C THR A 195 12.13 2.35 12.27
N VAL A 196 13.33 1.78 12.39
CA VAL A 196 13.58 0.58 13.22
C VAL A 196 13.19 0.86 14.67
N GLU A 197 13.68 1.97 15.25
CA GLU A 197 13.34 2.34 16.63
C GLU A 197 11.84 2.64 16.80
N GLY A 198 11.22 3.31 15.82
CA GLY A 198 9.80 3.62 15.82
C GLY A 198 8.88 2.39 15.74
N LEU A 199 9.35 1.28 15.17
CA LEU A 199 8.59 0.03 15.10
C LEU A 199 8.64 -0.80 16.39
N ARG A 200 9.70 -0.68 17.22
CA ARG A 200 9.87 -1.49 18.44
C ARG A 200 8.68 -1.47 19.41
N PRO A 201 8.01 -0.32 19.67
CA PRO A 201 6.88 -0.26 20.61
C PRO A 201 5.65 -1.06 20.19
N PHE A 202 5.56 -1.48 18.91
CA PHE A 202 4.41 -2.23 18.41
C PHE A 202 4.53 -3.73 18.63
N ARG A 203 5.74 -4.26 18.90
CA ARG A 203 6.01 -5.68 19.16
C ARG A 203 5.44 -6.57 18.06
N ILE A 204 5.64 -6.18 16.81
CA ILE A 204 5.10 -6.87 15.63
C ILE A 204 5.74 -8.26 15.51
N ASN A 205 4.91 -9.29 15.38
CA ASN A 205 5.38 -10.68 15.25
C ASN A 205 5.98 -10.96 13.87
N HIS A 206 5.44 -10.33 12.81
CA HIS A 206 5.91 -10.55 11.43
C HIS A 206 5.97 -9.23 10.66
N ILE A 207 7.14 -8.94 10.08
CA ILE A 207 7.38 -7.84 9.16
C ILE A 207 7.73 -8.46 7.81
N ILE A 208 6.73 -8.59 6.94
CA ILE A 208 6.86 -9.22 5.63
C ILE A 208 7.03 -8.09 4.61
N THR A 209 8.26 -7.84 4.19
CA THR A 209 8.58 -6.66 3.40
C THR A 209 9.15 -7.00 2.02
N GLY A 210 8.98 -6.06 1.07
CA GLY A 210 9.46 -6.20 -0.31
C GLY A 210 9.34 -4.90 -1.08
N HIS A 211 9.17 -4.98 -2.41
CA HIS A 211 8.89 -3.87 -3.32
C HIS A 211 9.89 -2.71 -3.15
N CYS A 212 9.45 -1.55 -2.65
CA CYS A 212 10.26 -0.33 -2.47
C CYS A 212 11.04 -0.25 -1.15
N THR A 213 11.06 -1.30 -0.32
CA THR A 213 11.77 -1.32 0.97
C THR A 213 13.27 -1.10 0.81
N GLY A 214 13.88 -1.74 -0.17
CA GLY A 214 15.32 -1.70 -0.37
C GLY A 214 16.09 -2.67 0.53
N TRP A 215 17.22 -3.17 0.01
CA TRP A 215 18.00 -4.23 0.68
C TRP A 215 18.65 -3.76 1.99
N ARG A 216 19.09 -2.48 2.09
CA ARG A 216 19.68 -1.96 3.35
C ARG A 216 18.66 -1.89 4.48
N ALA A 217 17.43 -1.49 4.16
CA ALA A 217 16.34 -1.50 5.13
C ALA A 217 15.98 -2.92 5.55
N LEU A 218 15.91 -3.87 4.59
CA LEU A 218 15.66 -5.27 4.91
C LEU A 218 16.70 -5.83 5.88
N HIS A 219 18.00 -5.58 5.65
CA HIS A 219 19.05 -6.00 6.55
C HIS A 219 18.94 -5.35 7.94
N ALA A 220 18.73 -4.04 8.01
CA ALA A 220 18.59 -3.34 9.29
C ALA A 220 17.37 -3.83 10.10
N LEU A 221 16.28 -4.14 9.43
CA LEU A 221 15.11 -4.74 10.06
C LEU A 221 15.41 -6.15 10.56
N ALA A 222 16.09 -6.99 9.76
CA ALA A 222 16.46 -8.35 10.16
C ALA A 222 17.44 -8.33 11.35
N ASP A 223 18.39 -7.44 11.38
CA ASP A 223 19.30 -7.27 12.53
C ASP A 223 18.56 -6.84 13.81
N ALA A 224 17.52 -6.03 13.66
CA ALA A 224 16.79 -5.47 14.81
C ALA A 224 15.68 -6.37 15.34
N PHE A 225 15.02 -7.16 14.47
CA PHE A 225 13.81 -7.93 14.78
C PHE A 225 13.97 -9.44 14.52
N GLY A 226 15.14 -9.89 14.04
CA GLY A 226 15.45 -11.31 13.84
C GLY A 226 14.47 -12.03 12.93
N ASP A 227 14.01 -13.20 13.38
CA ASP A 227 13.11 -14.09 12.65
C ASP A 227 11.71 -13.49 12.35
N ALA A 228 11.36 -12.37 12.98
CA ALA A 228 10.14 -11.66 12.66
C ALA A 228 10.15 -11.06 11.23
N VAL A 229 11.33 -10.89 10.61
CA VAL A 229 11.48 -10.26 9.30
C VAL A 229 11.63 -11.30 8.20
N SER A 230 10.78 -11.17 7.18
CA SER A 230 10.89 -11.97 5.97
C SER A 230 10.70 -11.12 4.71
N GLN A 231 11.26 -11.57 3.60
CA GLN A 231 11.10 -10.90 2.31
C GLN A 231 9.96 -11.56 1.53
N SER A 232 9.00 -10.74 1.10
CA SER A 232 7.93 -11.21 0.22
C SER A 232 8.45 -11.48 -1.20
N ALA A 233 7.93 -12.54 -1.81
CA ALA A 233 8.22 -12.90 -3.20
C ALA A 233 6.92 -13.26 -3.95
N VAL A 234 6.94 -13.07 -5.27
CA VAL A 234 5.80 -13.46 -6.11
C VAL A 234 5.56 -14.98 -6.02
N GLY A 235 4.32 -15.34 -5.67
CA GLY A 235 3.91 -16.74 -5.49
C GLY A 235 4.00 -17.27 -4.06
N THR A 236 4.59 -16.53 -3.12
CA THR A 236 4.55 -16.89 -1.72
C THR A 236 3.11 -16.76 -1.20
N LYS A 237 2.63 -17.80 -0.56
CA LYS A 237 1.34 -17.84 0.13
C LYS A 237 1.57 -17.72 1.62
N TYR A 238 0.92 -16.78 2.26
CA TYR A 238 0.93 -16.61 3.71
C TYR A 238 -0.46 -17.00 4.25
N THR A 239 -0.47 -17.88 5.25
CA THR A 239 -1.71 -18.26 5.96
C THR A 239 -1.60 -17.80 7.41
N PHE A 240 -2.61 -17.09 7.87
CA PHE A 240 -2.70 -16.60 9.25
C PHE A 240 -3.92 -17.24 9.90
N ASP A 241 -3.69 -18.10 10.87
CA ASP A 241 -4.74 -18.70 11.70
C ASP A 241 -4.25 -18.87 13.14
N ALA A 242 -5.19 -18.98 14.08
CA ALA A 242 -4.87 -19.04 15.51
C ALA A 242 -4.12 -20.31 15.92
N ASP A 243 -4.28 -21.40 15.16
CA ASP A 243 -3.68 -22.72 15.50
C ASP A 243 -2.25 -22.88 14.98
N HIS A 244 -1.93 -22.20 13.86
CA HIS A 244 -0.66 -22.37 13.15
C HIS A 244 0.20 -21.09 13.08
N HIS A 245 -0.29 -19.96 13.63
CA HIS A 245 0.33 -18.64 13.57
C HIS A 245 0.57 -18.19 12.11
N LEU A 246 1.82 -18.18 11.64
CA LEU A 246 2.16 -17.91 10.24
C LEU A 246 2.75 -19.16 9.59
N SER A 247 2.15 -19.64 8.51
CA SER A 247 2.74 -20.65 7.63
C SER A 247 3.04 -20.06 6.24
N LEU A 248 4.16 -20.47 5.67
CA LEU A 248 4.67 -20.08 4.36
C LEU A 248 4.29 -21.11 3.29
#